data_712d84bbf52d4397a37b2a57583f6c18
#
_entry.id   712d84bbf52d4397a37b2a57583f6c18
#
_cell.length_a   1.000
_cell.length_b   1.000
_cell.length_c   1.000
_cell.angle_alpha   90.00
_cell.angle_beta   90.00
_cell.angle_gamma   90.00
#
_symmetry.space_group_name_H-M   'P 1'
#
loop_
_entity.id
_entity.type
_entity.pdbx_description
1 polymer ?
#
loop_
_entity_poly.entity_id
_entity_poly.type
_entity_poly.pdbx_seq_one_letter_code
_entity_poly.pdbx_strand_id
1 'polypeptide(L)'
;CVYGLDQVMSGELLEFEDGSIGIALNLENDNVGVVLMGNGFDILEGSTVRATGKIAEVGVGDTILGRIVNPLAAPIDGKGDIPASETKLIEAMAPGIIERKSVCEPMQTGITAVDTMIPIGRGQRELIIGDRQTGKTSIAIDTIINQKTEDVVCVYVAIGQKASSVAQIVTTLEEKSALDYTVIVAANANDPATLQYIAPYTGAAIAEYFMYKGKATLIIYDDLSKQAQAYRQMSLLLRRPPGREAYPGDVFYLH
;
A
#
# COMPACT_ATOMS: atom_id res chain seq x y z
N CYS A 1 6.32 11.12 -21.15
CA CYS A 1 7.35 12.08 -20.74
C CYS A 1 6.77 13.48 -20.77
N VAL A 2 7.15 14.29 -19.81
CA VAL A 2 6.75 15.70 -19.68
C VAL A 2 7.99 16.57 -19.80
N TYR A 3 7.88 17.69 -20.50
CA TYR A 3 8.97 18.65 -20.73
C TYR A 3 8.70 19.97 -19.99
N GLY A 4 9.75 20.71 -19.67
CA GLY A 4 9.65 22.04 -19.05
C GLY A 4 9.37 22.06 -17.55
N LEU A 5 9.60 20.95 -16.85
CA LEU A 5 9.46 20.84 -15.40
C LEU A 5 10.84 20.78 -14.72
N ASP A 6 11.61 21.86 -14.79
CA ASP A 6 13.02 21.90 -14.36
C ASP A 6 13.22 21.82 -12.84
N GLN A 7 12.18 22.05 -12.03
CA GLN A 7 12.26 22.11 -10.57
C GLN A 7 11.47 21.01 -9.85
N VAL A 8 10.98 20.01 -10.60
CA VAL A 8 10.19 18.92 -10.01
C VAL A 8 11.07 17.98 -9.21
N MET A 9 10.58 17.60 -8.03
CA MET A 9 11.24 16.62 -7.17
C MET A 9 10.81 15.18 -7.54
N SER A 10 11.69 14.21 -7.28
CA SER A 10 11.31 12.80 -7.41
C SER A 10 10.21 12.46 -6.38
N GLY A 11 9.15 11.76 -6.83
CA GLY A 11 7.98 11.45 -6.00
C GLY A 11 6.96 12.59 -5.90
N GLU A 12 7.16 13.71 -6.60
CA GLU A 12 6.22 14.82 -6.60
C GLU A 12 4.96 14.48 -7.41
N LEU A 13 3.82 14.95 -6.89
CA LEU A 13 2.55 14.85 -7.59
C LEU A 13 2.43 15.92 -8.68
N LEU A 14 1.98 15.50 -9.83
CA LEU A 14 1.72 16.34 -10.99
C LEU A 14 0.23 16.28 -11.34
N GLU A 15 -0.35 17.42 -11.60
CA GLU A 15 -1.75 17.56 -12.00
C GLU A 15 -1.84 17.85 -13.49
N PHE A 16 -2.60 17.06 -14.21
CA PHE A 16 -2.89 17.24 -15.63
C PHE A 16 -4.14 18.09 -15.82
N GLU A 17 -4.30 18.66 -17.01
CA GLU A 17 -5.41 19.54 -17.37
C GLU A 17 -6.79 18.89 -17.20
N ASP A 18 -6.87 17.57 -17.37
CA ASP A 18 -8.08 16.76 -17.16
C ASP A 18 -8.37 16.42 -15.68
N GLY A 19 -7.54 16.90 -14.75
CA GLY A 19 -7.61 16.58 -13.33
C GLY A 19 -6.97 15.24 -12.94
N SER A 20 -6.37 14.52 -13.89
CA SER A 20 -5.62 13.30 -13.59
C SER A 20 -4.35 13.63 -12.82
N ILE A 21 -3.99 12.75 -11.88
CA ILE A 21 -2.78 12.89 -11.06
C ILE A 21 -1.71 11.91 -11.55
N GLY A 22 -0.48 12.37 -11.63
CA GLY A 22 0.69 11.54 -11.91
C GLY A 22 1.79 11.73 -10.87
N ILE A 23 2.72 10.79 -10.80
CA ILE A 23 3.93 10.88 -9.97
C ILE A 23 5.16 11.00 -10.88
N ALA A 24 6.04 11.93 -10.54
CA ALA A 24 7.36 12.05 -11.17
C ALA A 24 8.30 10.97 -10.62
N LEU A 25 8.68 9.99 -11.44
CA LEU A 25 9.54 8.87 -11.03
C LEU A 25 10.92 8.89 -11.66
N ASN A 26 11.07 9.45 -12.85
CA ASN A 26 12.33 9.49 -13.55
C ASN A 26 12.65 10.94 -13.94
N LEU A 27 13.72 11.48 -13.39
CA LEU A 27 14.17 12.83 -13.70
C LEU A 27 15.34 12.73 -14.66
N GLU A 28 15.15 13.18 -15.90
CA GLU A 28 16.18 13.29 -16.93
C GLU A 28 16.51 14.77 -17.17
N ASN A 29 17.60 15.05 -17.87
CA ASN A 29 18.04 16.43 -18.09
C ASN A 29 17.02 17.29 -18.85
N ASP A 30 16.30 16.69 -19.80
CA ASP A 30 15.39 17.41 -20.70
C ASP A 30 13.93 17.04 -20.52
N ASN A 31 13.65 16.00 -19.74
CA ASN A 31 12.28 15.50 -19.54
C ASN A 31 12.10 14.81 -18.19
N VAL A 32 10.84 14.70 -17.78
CA VAL A 32 10.43 13.99 -16.57
C VAL A 32 9.56 12.80 -16.95
N GLY A 33 9.95 11.60 -16.52
CA GLY A 33 9.15 10.39 -16.65
C GLY A 33 8.06 10.37 -15.58
N VAL A 34 6.83 10.59 -16.02
CA VAL A 34 5.65 10.62 -15.13
C VAL A 34 4.82 9.35 -15.32
N VAL A 35 4.36 8.78 -14.23
CA VAL A 35 3.44 7.65 -14.24
C VAL A 35 2.10 8.11 -13.70
N LEU A 36 1.03 7.84 -14.46
CA LEU A 36 -0.32 8.26 -14.11
C LEU A 36 -0.92 7.36 -13.02
N MET A 37 -1.65 7.95 -12.10
CA MET A 37 -2.41 7.28 -11.05
C MET A 37 -3.86 6.96 -11.46
N GLY A 38 -4.19 7.15 -12.72
CA GLY A 38 -5.52 6.94 -13.28
C GLY A 38 -5.45 6.41 -14.71
N ASN A 39 -6.59 6.36 -15.38
CA ASN A 39 -6.70 5.78 -16.72
C ASN A 39 -6.07 6.64 -17.83
N GLY A 40 -5.96 7.96 -17.65
CA GLY A 40 -5.27 8.88 -18.58
C GLY A 40 -5.77 8.87 -20.03
N PHE A 41 -7.04 8.45 -20.27
CA PHE A 41 -7.60 8.35 -21.62
C PHE A 41 -7.76 9.71 -22.31
N ASP A 42 -7.91 10.76 -21.52
CA ASP A 42 -8.16 12.12 -22.00
C ASP A 42 -6.87 12.94 -22.15
N ILE A 43 -5.72 12.35 -21.78
CA ILE A 43 -4.41 13.00 -21.89
C ILE A 43 -3.86 12.81 -23.32
N LEU A 44 -3.77 13.89 -24.05
CA LEU A 44 -3.25 13.91 -25.41
C LEU A 44 -1.83 14.51 -25.45
N GLU A 45 -1.13 14.29 -26.56
CA GLU A 45 0.14 14.96 -26.82
C GLU A 45 -0.08 16.48 -26.89
N GLY A 46 0.68 17.24 -26.11
CA GLY A 46 0.52 18.69 -25.97
C GLY A 46 -0.38 19.13 -24.80
N SER A 47 -0.97 18.19 -24.03
CA SER A 47 -1.68 18.55 -22.80
C SER A 47 -0.75 19.20 -21.78
N THR A 48 -1.29 20.17 -21.04
CA THR A 48 -0.53 20.88 -20.01
C THR A 48 -0.49 20.10 -18.70
N VAL A 49 0.66 20.21 -18.01
CA VAL A 49 0.92 19.58 -16.72
C VAL A 49 1.42 20.62 -15.75
N ARG A 50 0.93 20.56 -14.51
CA ARG A 50 1.32 21.46 -13.44
C ARG A 50 1.99 20.68 -12.31
N ALA A 51 3.14 21.15 -11.85
CA ALA A 51 3.77 20.69 -10.63
C ALA A 51 2.98 21.18 -9.40
N THR A 52 2.69 20.29 -8.48
CA THR A 52 1.90 20.64 -7.27
C THR A 52 2.78 21.12 -6.11
N GLY A 53 4.09 20.89 -6.17
CA GLY A 53 5.02 21.16 -5.08
C GLY A 53 4.84 20.21 -3.88
N LYS A 54 4.05 19.17 -4.02
CA LYS A 54 3.75 18.20 -2.94
C LYS A 54 4.25 16.82 -3.31
N ILE A 55 5.00 16.21 -2.41
CA ILE A 55 5.37 14.79 -2.50
C ILE A 55 4.11 13.96 -2.23
N ALA A 56 4.05 12.75 -2.78
CA ALA A 56 2.93 11.85 -2.60
C ALA A 56 2.69 11.56 -1.11
N GLU A 57 1.53 11.99 -0.62
CA GLU A 57 1.09 11.86 0.77
C GLU A 57 -0.34 11.33 0.83
N VAL A 58 -0.70 10.69 1.92
CA VAL A 58 -2.05 10.19 2.17
C VAL A 58 -2.61 10.77 3.45
N GLY A 59 -3.91 11.06 3.44
CA GLY A 59 -4.65 11.46 4.63
C GLY A 59 -4.82 10.28 5.59
N VAL A 60 -4.49 10.49 6.85
CA VAL A 60 -4.62 9.50 7.91
C VAL A 60 -5.38 10.08 9.10
N GLY A 61 -6.02 9.22 9.87
CA GLY A 61 -6.79 9.62 11.03
C GLY A 61 -7.48 8.43 11.70
N ASP A 62 -8.01 8.61 12.89
CA ASP A 62 -8.73 7.55 13.60
C ASP A 62 -10.04 7.16 12.89
N THR A 63 -10.59 8.08 12.09
CA THR A 63 -11.83 7.89 11.30
C THR A 63 -11.67 6.92 10.12
N ILE A 64 -10.44 6.50 9.79
CA ILE A 64 -10.18 5.52 8.74
C ILE A 64 -10.45 4.08 9.19
N LEU A 65 -10.57 3.83 10.51
CA LEU A 65 -10.90 2.50 11.04
C LEU A 65 -12.27 2.05 10.54
N GLY A 66 -12.36 0.79 10.17
CA GLY A 66 -13.60 0.21 9.63
C GLY A 66 -13.92 0.60 8.18
N ARG A 67 -13.00 1.29 7.50
CA ARG A 67 -13.21 1.79 6.14
C ARG A 67 -12.41 0.99 5.11
N ILE A 68 -12.91 1.03 3.88
CA ILE A 68 -12.25 0.46 2.71
C ILE A 68 -11.82 1.62 1.82
N VAL A 69 -10.53 1.70 1.58
CA VAL A 69 -9.92 2.80 0.83
C VAL A 69 -9.13 2.29 -0.37
N ASN A 70 -8.94 3.15 -1.34
CA ASN A 70 -8.03 2.91 -2.44
C ASN A 70 -6.58 3.26 -2.02
N PRO A 71 -5.56 3.02 -2.86
CA PRO A 71 -4.16 3.36 -2.56
C PRO A 71 -3.87 4.85 -2.37
N LEU A 72 -4.79 5.73 -2.70
CA LEU A 72 -4.72 7.17 -2.43
C LEU A 72 -5.45 7.58 -1.14
N ALA A 73 -5.84 6.60 -0.31
CA ALA A 73 -6.66 6.77 0.90
C ALA A 73 -8.06 7.38 0.64
N ALA A 74 -8.55 7.38 -0.61
CA ALA A 74 -9.91 7.76 -0.90
C ALA A 74 -10.88 6.59 -0.63
N PRO A 75 -12.04 6.84 0.01
CA PRO A 75 -13.00 5.79 0.35
C PRO A 75 -13.64 5.18 -0.91
N ILE A 76 -13.78 3.86 -0.91
CA ILE A 76 -14.46 3.10 -1.98
C ILE A 76 -15.65 2.28 -1.43
N ASP A 77 -15.98 2.45 -0.16
CA ASP A 77 -17.04 1.71 0.55
C ASP A 77 -18.43 2.39 0.45
N GLY A 78 -18.53 3.51 -0.21
CA GLY A 78 -19.79 4.26 -0.34
C GLY A 78 -20.30 4.92 0.94
N LYS A 79 -19.52 4.93 2.03
CA LYS A 79 -19.88 5.50 3.34
C LYS A 79 -19.53 7.01 3.46
N GLY A 80 -19.24 7.69 2.34
CA GLY A 80 -18.88 9.10 2.32
C GLY A 80 -17.39 9.36 2.61
N ASP A 81 -17.01 10.63 2.56
CA ASP A 81 -15.61 11.06 2.70
C ASP A 81 -15.05 10.78 4.10
N ILE A 82 -13.75 10.56 4.17
CA ILE A 82 -13.02 10.34 5.41
C ILE A 82 -12.28 11.63 5.76
N PRO A 83 -12.67 12.33 6.86
CA PRO A 83 -11.92 13.49 7.30
C PRO A 83 -10.53 13.05 7.80
N ALA A 84 -9.48 13.45 7.07
CA ALA A 84 -8.11 13.23 7.50
C ALA A 84 -7.76 14.19 8.65
N SER A 85 -7.12 13.68 9.70
CA SER A 85 -6.59 14.51 10.79
C SER A 85 -5.17 14.99 10.49
N GLU A 86 -4.41 14.19 9.78
CA GLU A 86 -3.02 14.45 9.40
C GLU A 86 -2.75 13.90 8.00
N THR A 87 -1.63 14.31 7.41
CA THR A 87 -1.08 13.70 6.20
C THR A 87 0.23 12.99 6.52
N LYS A 88 0.47 11.85 5.89
CA LYS A 88 1.71 11.08 5.96
C LYS A 88 2.26 10.85 4.56
N LEU A 89 3.57 10.97 4.44
CA LEU A 89 4.25 10.61 3.18
C LEU A 89 4.03 9.13 2.89
N ILE A 90 3.75 8.81 1.64
CA ILE A 90 3.61 7.43 1.17
C ILE A 90 4.95 6.71 1.31
N GLU A 91 6.05 7.37 0.93
CA GLU A 91 7.40 6.86 1.10
C GLU A 91 8.09 7.62 2.23
N ALA A 92 8.11 7.03 3.43
CA ALA A 92 8.82 7.54 4.59
C ALA A 92 10.07 6.70 4.86
N MET A 93 11.13 7.34 5.36
CA MET A 93 12.33 6.62 5.78
C MET A 93 12.03 5.77 7.03
N ALA A 94 12.44 4.50 7.00
CA ALA A 94 12.33 3.62 8.16
C ALA A 94 13.27 4.08 9.29
N PRO A 95 12.88 3.87 10.57
CA PRO A 95 13.73 4.15 11.71
C PRO A 95 15.05 3.37 11.66
N GLY A 96 16.14 4.00 12.08
CA GLY A 96 17.45 3.38 12.17
C GLY A 96 17.51 2.24 13.21
N ILE A 97 18.59 1.47 13.20
CA ILE A 97 18.76 0.32 14.10
C ILE A 97 18.74 0.75 15.58
N ILE A 98 19.29 1.93 15.90
CA ILE A 98 19.38 2.43 17.26
C ILE A 98 18.01 2.82 17.82
N GLU A 99 17.10 3.26 16.96
CA GLU A 99 15.75 3.69 17.34
C GLU A 99 14.77 2.53 17.51
N ARG A 100 15.14 1.33 17.06
CA ARG A 100 14.27 0.16 17.12
C ARG A 100 14.33 -0.55 18.45
N LYS A 101 13.16 -0.87 19.01
CA LYS A 101 13.03 -1.76 20.17
C LYS A 101 13.21 -3.22 19.71
N SER A 102 13.90 -4.04 20.51
CA SER A 102 13.96 -5.48 20.26
C SER A 102 12.58 -6.13 20.39
N VAL A 103 12.33 -7.15 19.55
CA VAL A 103 11.08 -7.92 19.59
C VAL A 103 11.05 -8.78 20.84
N CYS A 104 10.11 -8.54 21.74
CA CYS A 104 9.96 -9.27 23.01
C CYS A 104 8.51 -9.60 23.37
N GLU A 105 7.55 -9.08 22.64
CA GLU A 105 6.12 -9.29 22.90
C GLU A 105 5.54 -10.22 21.83
N PRO A 106 4.93 -11.37 22.19
CA PRO A 106 4.32 -12.26 21.22
C PRO A 106 3.05 -11.66 20.66
N MET A 107 2.78 -11.95 19.38
CA MET A 107 1.49 -11.71 18.74
C MET A 107 0.67 -12.98 18.76
N GLN A 108 -0.55 -12.90 19.26
CA GLN A 108 -1.47 -14.04 19.30
C GLN A 108 -2.15 -14.18 17.93
N THR A 109 -1.73 -15.16 17.13
CA THR A 109 -2.35 -15.44 15.83
C THR A 109 -3.66 -16.22 15.96
N GLY A 110 -3.84 -16.93 17.06
CA GLY A 110 -4.94 -17.86 17.29
C GLY A 110 -4.76 -19.20 16.57
N ILE A 111 -3.63 -19.39 15.89
CA ILE A 111 -3.28 -20.65 15.23
C ILE A 111 -2.32 -21.41 16.14
N THR A 112 -2.82 -22.45 16.80
CA THR A 112 -2.08 -23.20 17.83
C THR A 112 -0.69 -23.64 17.38
N ALA A 113 -0.55 -24.09 16.14
CA ALA A 113 0.75 -24.51 15.61
C ALA A 113 1.77 -23.37 15.51
N VAL A 114 1.32 -22.17 15.15
CA VAL A 114 2.18 -20.98 15.08
C VAL A 114 2.52 -20.50 16.48
N ASP A 115 1.51 -20.26 17.31
CA ASP A 115 1.67 -19.64 18.63
C ASP A 115 2.49 -20.49 19.60
N THR A 116 2.45 -21.83 19.46
CA THR A 116 3.19 -22.74 20.35
C THR A 116 4.57 -23.15 19.86
N MET A 117 4.75 -23.29 18.53
CA MET A 117 6.02 -23.80 17.98
C MET A 117 6.90 -22.71 17.38
N ILE A 118 6.30 -21.71 16.73
CA ILE A 118 7.02 -20.66 16.01
C ILE A 118 6.30 -19.32 16.26
N PRO A 119 6.29 -18.82 17.50
CA PRO A 119 5.55 -17.61 17.83
C PRO A 119 6.07 -16.41 17.06
N ILE A 120 5.15 -15.58 16.56
CA ILE A 120 5.45 -14.34 15.88
C ILE A 120 5.47 -13.22 16.92
N GLY A 121 6.49 -12.36 16.87
CA GLY A 121 6.60 -11.22 17.76
C GLY A 121 6.05 -9.93 17.19
N ARG A 122 5.54 -9.04 18.03
CA ARG A 122 5.14 -7.69 17.64
C ARG A 122 6.37 -6.91 17.19
N GLY A 123 6.38 -6.46 15.93
CA GLY A 123 7.53 -5.86 15.26
C GLY A 123 8.29 -6.80 14.31
N GLN A 124 7.91 -8.07 14.26
CA GLN A 124 8.49 -9.05 13.35
C GLN A 124 7.89 -8.92 11.93
N ARG A 125 8.70 -9.31 10.94
CA ARG A 125 8.22 -9.56 9.56
C ARG A 125 8.19 -11.05 9.31
N GLU A 126 7.04 -11.55 8.87
CA GLU A 126 6.83 -12.97 8.57
C GLU A 126 6.38 -13.14 7.12
N LEU A 127 6.93 -14.13 6.44
CA LEU A 127 6.56 -14.48 5.07
C LEU A 127 5.68 -15.74 5.07
N ILE A 128 4.47 -15.60 4.51
CA ILE A 128 3.60 -16.73 4.21
C ILE A 128 3.77 -17.08 2.74
N ILE A 129 4.46 -18.17 2.45
CA ILE A 129 4.74 -18.62 1.08
C ILE A 129 4.04 -19.95 0.80
N GLY A 130 3.53 -20.10 -0.41
CA GLY A 130 2.88 -21.35 -0.87
C GLY A 130 2.20 -21.16 -2.22
N ASP A 131 1.76 -22.25 -2.81
CA ASP A 131 1.04 -22.25 -4.07
C ASP A 131 -0.36 -21.60 -3.97
N ARG A 132 -1.03 -21.45 -5.10
CA ARG A 132 -2.39 -20.93 -5.14
C ARG A 132 -3.33 -21.85 -4.35
N GLN A 133 -4.31 -21.25 -3.65
CA GLN A 133 -5.35 -21.97 -2.89
C GLN A 133 -4.83 -22.88 -1.75
N THR A 134 -3.65 -22.58 -1.20
CA THR A 134 -3.09 -23.31 -0.05
C THR A 134 -3.49 -22.74 1.31
N GLY A 135 -4.37 -21.76 1.36
CA GLY A 135 -4.87 -21.18 2.59
C GLY A 135 -4.07 -19.99 3.14
N LYS A 136 -3.17 -19.38 2.36
CA LYS A 136 -2.38 -18.20 2.80
C LYS A 136 -3.26 -17.05 3.32
N THR A 137 -4.26 -16.67 2.53
CA THR A 137 -5.21 -15.60 2.91
C THR A 137 -6.03 -15.98 4.13
N SER A 138 -6.39 -17.27 4.30
CA SER A 138 -7.14 -17.75 5.48
C SER A 138 -6.32 -17.55 6.76
N ILE A 139 -5.04 -17.89 6.76
CA ILE A 139 -4.13 -17.64 7.89
C ILE A 139 -4.11 -16.16 8.26
N ALA A 140 -3.99 -15.28 7.25
CA ALA A 140 -3.96 -13.84 7.45
C ALA A 140 -5.27 -13.32 8.07
N ILE A 141 -6.43 -13.76 7.55
CA ILE A 141 -7.74 -13.34 8.03
C ILE A 141 -8.03 -13.86 9.42
N ASP A 142 -7.71 -15.13 9.71
CA ASP A 142 -7.87 -15.69 11.03
C ASP A 142 -7.02 -14.94 12.06
N THR A 143 -5.81 -14.55 11.69
CA THR A 143 -4.95 -13.72 12.53
C THR A 143 -5.59 -12.36 12.84
N ILE A 144 -6.20 -11.70 11.84
CA ILE A 144 -6.93 -10.42 12.06
C ILE A 144 -8.10 -10.64 13.02
N ILE A 145 -8.91 -11.67 12.80
CA ILE A 145 -10.08 -11.95 13.63
C ILE A 145 -9.68 -12.17 15.10
N ASN A 146 -8.56 -12.83 15.34
CA ASN A 146 -8.05 -13.10 16.67
C ASN A 146 -7.45 -11.89 17.40
N GLN A 147 -7.24 -10.76 16.70
CA GLN A 147 -6.79 -9.52 17.34
C GLN A 147 -7.89 -8.75 18.09
N LYS A 148 -9.13 -9.22 18.08
CA LYS A 148 -10.29 -8.51 18.67
C LYS A 148 -10.09 -8.14 20.15
N THR A 149 -9.37 -8.96 20.91
CA THR A 149 -9.14 -8.77 22.36
C THR A 149 -7.75 -8.20 22.66
N GLU A 150 -6.90 -7.98 21.65
CA GLU A 150 -5.48 -7.68 21.80
C GLU A 150 -5.13 -6.20 21.64
N ASP A 151 -6.12 -5.32 21.42
CA ASP A 151 -5.96 -3.89 21.14
C ASP A 151 -4.95 -3.61 20.01
N VAL A 152 -5.04 -4.38 18.92
CA VAL A 152 -4.17 -4.26 17.74
C VAL A 152 -4.98 -3.68 16.59
N VAL A 153 -4.47 -2.62 15.99
CA VAL A 153 -5.04 -2.08 14.75
C VAL A 153 -4.52 -2.90 13.57
N CYS A 154 -5.44 -3.39 12.76
CA CYS A 154 -5.11 -4.21 11.59
C CYS A 154 -5.23 -3.39 10.30
N VAL A 155 -4.29 -3.60 9.39
CA VAL A 155 -4.33 -3.04 8.03
C VAL A 155 -4.18 -4.20 7.04
N TYR A 156 -5.21 -4.42 6.24
CA TYR A 156 -5.19 -5.44 5.18
C TYR A 156 -5.02 -4.77 3.82
N VAL A 157 -3.94 -5.08 3.14
CA VAL A 157 -3.61 -4.51 1.83
C VAL A 157 -3.82 -5.57 0.75
N ALA A 158 -4.90 -5.43 0.00
CA ALA A 158 -5.21 -6.29 -1.16
C ALA A 158 -4.55 -5.72 -2.41
N ILE A 159 -3.62 -6.46 -3.02
CA ILE A 159 -2.84 -5.99 -4.17
C ILE A 159 -3.14 -6.87 -5.39
N GLY A 160 -3.71 -6.28 -6.43
CA GLY A 160 -4.00 -6.98 -7.68
C GLY A 160 -5.01 -8.12 -7.53
N GLN A 161 -5.86 -8.08 -6.52
CA GLN A 161 -6.93 -9.06 -6.32
C GLN A 161 -8.18 -8.70 -7.10
N LYS A 162 -9.04 -9.69 -7.34
CA LYS A 162 -10.37 -9.46 -7.93
C LYS A 162 -11.25 -8.73 -6.90
N ALA A 163 -12.03 -7.76 -7.35
CA ALA A 163 -12.96 -7.02 -6.49
C ALA A 163 -13.93 -7.96 -5.72
N SER A 164 -14.37 -9.05 -6.36
CA SER A 164 -15.21 -10.07 -5.70
C SER A 164 -14.51 -10.77 -4.53
N SER A 165 -13.21 -11.03 -4.63
CA SER A 165 -12.43 -11.64 -3.55
C SER A 165 -12.27 -10.67 -2.37
N VAL A 166 -12.00 -9.40 -2.67
CA VAL A 166 -11.92 -8.35 -1.65
C VAL A 166 -13.27 -8.19 -0.94
N ALA A 167 -14.38 -8.16 -1.70
CA ALA A 167 -15.73 -8.09 -1.12
C ALA A 167 -16.03 -9.26 -0.18
N GLN A 168 -15.62 -10.47 -0.53
CA GLN A 168 -15.79 -11.65 0.32
C GLN A 168 -15.00 -11.54 1.63
N ILE A 169 -13.77 -11.01 1.58
CA ILE A 169 -12.94 -10.76 2.76
C ILE A 169 -13.62 -9.72 3.66
N VAL A 170 -14.11 -8.61 3.08
CA VAL A 170 -14.85 -7.57 3.80
C VAL A 170 -16.04 -8.17 4.53
N THR A 171 -16.88 -8.94 3.84
CA THR A 171 -18.04 -9.61 4.43
C THR A 171 -17.64 -10.53 5.60
N THR A 172 -16.58 -11.31 5.42
CA THR A 172 -16.08 -12.21 6.49
C THR A 172 -15.62 -11.43 7.72
N LEU A 173 -14.89 -10.33 7.53
CA LEU A 173 -14.43 -9.48 8.64
C LEU A 173 -15.60 -8.76 9.33
N GLU A 174 -16.60 -8.34 8.56
CA GLU A 174 -17.81 -7.70 9.10
C GLU A 174 -18.64 -8.67 9.92
N GLU A 175 -18.91 -9.88 9.44
CA GLU A 175 -19.62 -10.94 10.16
C GLU A 175 -18.95 -11.31 11.49
N LYS A 176 -17.62 -11.24 11.55
CA LYS A 176 -16.83 -11.51 12.75
C LYS A 176 -16.61 -10.28 13.64
N SER A 177 -17.16 -9.12 13.27
CA SER A 177 -16.92 -7.83 13.95
C SER A 177 -15.43 -7.50 14.07
N ALA A 178 -14.66 -7.86 13.05
CA ALA A 178 -13.24 -7.55 12.96
C ALA A 178 -12.97 -6.30 12.11
N LEU A 179 -13.97 -5.81 11.40
CA LEU A 179 -13.83 -4.61 10.57
C LEU A 179 -13.63 -3.35 11.42
N ASP A 180 -14.21 -3.27 12.62
CA ASP A 180 -14.17 -2.08 13.48
C ASP A 180 -12.74 -1.61 13.82
N TYR A 181 -11.79 -2.55 13.90
CA TYR A 181 -10.37 -2.27 14.17
C TYR A 181 -9.46 -2.54 12.96
N THR A 182 -10.06 -2.75 11.78
CA THR A 182 -9.33 -3.08 10.55
C THR A 182 -9.57 -2.01 9.49
N VAL A 183 -8.50 -1.64 8.79
CA VAL A 183 -8.53 -0.82 7.58
C VAL A 183 -8.20 -1.71 6.38
N ILE A 184 -8.96 -1.59 5.31
CA ILE A 184 -8.70 -2.33 4.06
C ILE A 184 -8.25 -1.35 2.99
N VAL A 185 -7.05 -1.56 2.48
CA VAL A 185 -6.52 -0.83 1.32
C VAL A 185 -6.62 -1.75 0.11
N ALA A 186 -7.46 -1.40 -0.84
CA ALA A 186 -7.71 -2.24 -2.00
C ALA A 186 -7.19 -1.62 -3.30
N ALA A 187 -6.26 -2.31 -3.94
CA ALA A 187 -5.83 -2.09 -5.31
C ALA A 187 -6.26 -3.30 -6.14
N ASN A 188 -7.34 -3.15 -6.89
CA ASN A 188 -7.92 -4.25 -7.66
C ASN A 188 -7.06 -4.63 -8.87
N ALA A 189 -7.28 -5.80 -9.43
CA ALA A 189 -6.56 -6.28 -10.61
C ALA A 189 -6.78 -5.42 -11.87
N ASN A 190 -7.88 -4.67 -11.92
CA ASN A 190 -8.21 -3.76 -13.02
C ASN A 190 -7.63 -2.36 -12.85
N ASP A 191 -7.12 -2.05 -11.66
CA ASP A 191 -6.54 -0.74 -11.38
C ASP A 191 -5.16 -0.60 -12.06
N PRO A 192 -4.75 0.62 -12.40
CA PRO A 192 -3.44 0.89 -12.96
C PRO A 192 -2.29 0.28 -12.12
N ALA A 193 -1.22 -0.14 -12.79
CA ALA A 193 -0.05 -0.72 -12.13
C ALA A 193 0.54 0.23 -11.05
N THR A 194 0.42 1.53 -11.26
CA THR A 194 0.87 2.56 -10.30
C THR A 194 0.16 2.42 -8.97
N LEU A 195 -1.16 2.24 -8.97
CA LEU A 195 -1.95 2.07 -7.75
C LEU A 195 -1.61 0.76 -7.04
N GLN A 196 -1.42 -0.33 -7.80
CA GLN A 196 -0.99 -1.60 -7.23
C GLN A 196 0.41 -1.52 -6.60
N TYR A 197 1.30 -0.71 -7.19
CA TYR A 197 2.64 -0.46 -6.65
C TYR A 197 2.60 0.35 -5.35
N ILE A 198 1.76 1.38 -5.27
CA ILE A 198 1.68 2.30 -4.13
C ILE A 198 0.93 1.68 -2.93
N ALA A 199 -0.02 0.77 -3.17
CA ALA A 199 -0.88 0.22 -2.14
C ALA A 199 -0.16 -0.26 -0.86
N PRO A 200 0.97 -1.00 -0.92
CA PRO A 200 1.69 -1.40 0.29
C PRO A 200 2.23 -0.20 1.09
N TYR A 201 2.70 0.82 0.42
CA TYR A 201 3.25 2.02 1.08
C TYR A 201 2.14 2.83 1.75
N THR A 202 0.99 2.97 1.11
CA THR A 202 -0.20 3.58 1.72
C THR A 202 -0.63 2.80 2.96
N GLY A 203 -0.68 1.47 2.87
CA GLY A 203 -0.98 0.62 4.02
C GLY A 203 0.03 0.81 5.16
N ALA A 204 1.32 0.90 4.83
CA ALA A 204 2.37 1.17 5.80
C ALA A 204 2.20 2.56 6.46
N ALA A 205 1.94 3.61 5.68
CA ALA A 205 1.72 4.96 6.19
C ALA A 205 0.52 5.03 7.18
N ILE A 206 -0.56 4.31 6.86
CA ILE A 206 -1.72 4.19 7.77
C ILE A 206 -1.33 3.44 9.05
N ALA A 207 -0.64 2.31 8.95
CA ALA A 207 -0.20 1.55 10.12
C ALA A 207 0.78 2.34 10.99
N GLU A 208 1.73 3.05 10.39
CA GLU A 208 2.69 3.89 11.09
C GLU A 208 2.03 5.03 11.87
N TYR A 209 0.95 5.60 11.36
CA TYR A 209 0.19 6.62 12.10
C TYR A 209 -0.28 6.10 13.46
N PHE A 210 -0.85 4.89 13.50
CA PHE A 210 -1.28 4.27 14.76
C PHE A 210 -0.11 3.81 15.62
N MET A 211 0.95 3.30 15.00
CA MET A 211 2.18 2.88 15.69
C MET A 211 2.83 4.06 16.41
N TYR A 212 2.95 5.21 15.78
CA TYR A 212 3.51 6.42 16.42
C TYR A 212 2.60 7.01 17.50
N LYS A 213 1.31 6.67 17.51
CA LYS A 213 0.39 6.92 18.63
C LYS A 213 0.52 5.91 19.77
N GLY A 214 1.45 4.96 19.68
CA GLY A 214 1.69 3.95 20.70
C GLY A 214 0.77 2.73 20.64
N LYS A 215 -0.03 2.57 19.57
CA LYS A 215 -0.86 1.37 19.36
C LYS A 215 -0.06 0.27 18.67
N ALA A 216 -0.33 -0.99 19.05
CA ALA A 216 0.18 -2.12 18.29
C ALA A 216 -0.53 -2.21 16.94
N THR A 217 0.22 -2.51 15.87
CA THR A 217 -0.32 -2.60 14.51
C THR A 217 0.07 -3.90 13.84
N LEU A 218 -0.86 -4.49 13.11
CA LEU A 218 -0.64 -5.64 12.24
C LEU A 218 -0.93 -5.22 10.81
N ILE A 219 0.04 -5.37 9.92
CA ILE A 219 -0.17 -5.13 8.50
C ILE A 219 -0.01 -6.42 7.71
N ILE A 220 -0.91 -6.65 6.77
CA ILE A 220 -0.92 -7.83 5.90
C ILE A 220 -0.92 -7.37 4.45
N TYR A 221 0.05 -7.84 3.68
CA TYR A 221 0.15 -7.60 2.24
C TYR A 221 -0.22 -8.86 1.47
N ASP A 222 -1.31 -8.83 0.73
CA ASP A 222 -1.79 -9.96 -0.07
C ASP A 222 -2.03 -9.53 -1.53
N ASP A 223 -1.08 -9.71 -2.47
CA ASP A 223 0.26 -10.24 -2.26
C ASP A 223 1.34 -9.30 -2.85
N LEU A 224 2.54 -9.37 -2.31
CA LEU A 224 3.69 -8.57 -2.77
C LEU A 224 4.23 -9.02 -4.14
N SER A 225 3.93 -10.22 -4.60
CA SER A 225 4.29 -10.66 -5.96
C SER A 225 3.58 -9.80 -7.00
N LYS A 226 2.35 -9.39 -6.74
CA LYS A 226 1.60 -8.47 -7.62
C LYS A 226 2.20 -7.08 -7.64
N GLN A 227 2.64 -6.59 -6.49
CA GLN A 227 3.38 -5.33 -6.42
C GLN A 227 4.65 -5.38 -7.28
N ALA A 228 5.45 -6.44 -7.15
CA ALA A 228 6.66 -6.61 -7.95
C ALA A 228 6.37 -6.65 -9.46
N GLN A 229 5.30 -7.32 -9.88
CA GLN A 229 4.84 -7.35 -11.27
C GLN A 229 4.43 -5.95 -11.76
N ALA A 230 3.71 -5.19 -10.95
CA ALA A 230 3.32 -3.82 -11.25
C ALA A 230 4.56 -2.91 -11.39
N TYR A 231 5.53 -3.03 -10.48
CA TYR A 231 6.78 -2.30 -10.56
C TYR A 231 7.60 -2.64 -11.81
N ARG A 232 7.68 -3.92 -12.18
CA ARG A 232 8.29 -4.36 -13.43
C ARG A 232 7.64 -3.69 -14.64
N GLN A 233 6.31 -3.68 -14.69
CA GLN A 233 5.56 -3.04 -15.78
C GLN A 233 5.88 -1.55 -15.89
N MET A 234 5.86 -0.82 -14.78
CA MET A 234 6.20 0.60 -14.76
C MET A 234 7.65 0.86 -15.18
N SER A 235 8.59 0.08 -14.68
CA SER A 235 10.01 0.22 -14.98
C SER A 235 10.33 -0.01 -16.45
N LEU A 236 9.65 -0.96 -17.10
CA LEU A 236 9.77 -1.21 -18.55
C LEU A 236 9.21 -0.04 -19.35
N LEU A 237 8.08 0.54 -18.93
CA LEU A 237 7.51 1.74 -19.58
C LEU A 237 8.43 2.96 -19.43
N LEU A 238 9.12 3.08 -18.30
CA LEU A 238 10.12 4.13 -18.07
C LEU A 238 11.49 3.81 -18.71
N ARG A 239 11.58 2.75 -19.52
CA ARG A 239 12.81 2.32 -20.22
C ARG A 239 14.00 2.05 -19.29
N ARG A 240 13.75 1.69 -18.04
CA ARG A 240 14.81 1.24 -17.14
C ARG A 240 15.38 -0.09 -17.60
N PRO A 241 16.70 -0.30 -17.53
CA PRO A 241 17.33 -1.52 -18.02
C PRO A 241 16.80 -2.74 -17.24
N PRO A 242 16.27 -3.77 -17.94
CA PRO A 242 15.75 -4.97 -17.30
C PRO A 242 16.88 -5.88 -16.84
N GLY A 243 16.72 -6.48 -15.67
CA GLY A 243 17.53 -7.57 -15.18
C GLY A 243 16.90 -8.95 -15.44
N ARG A 244 17.14 -9.90 -14.55
CA ARG A 244 16.56 -11.26 -14.64
C ARG A 244 15.03 -11.19 -14.63
N GLU A 245 14.40 -11.95 -15.53
CA GLU A 245 12.94 -12.00 -15.71
C GLU A 245 12.29 -10.62 -15.98
N ALA A 246 13.06 -9.71 -16.58
CA ALA A 246 12.70 -8.34 -16.87
C ALA A 246 12.38 -7.47 -15.63
N TYR A 247 12.73 -7.90 -14.44
CA TYR A 247 12.66 -7.05 -13.25
C TYR A 247 13.79 -6.02 -13.24
N PRO A 248 13.54 -4.79 -12.77
CA PRO A 248 14.61 -3.82 -12.57
C PRO A 248 15.55 -4.28 -11.45
N GLY A 249 16.82 -3.85 -11.50
CA GLY A 249 17.86 -4.30 -10.57
C GLY A 249 17.62 -3.91 -9.11
N ASP A 250 16.80 -2.89 -8.88
CA ASP A 250 16.45 -2.36 -7.56
C ASP A 250 15.19 -2.98 -6.93
N VAL A 251 14.54 -3.95 -7.60
CA VAL A 251 13.33 -4.59 -7.08
C VAL A 251 13.51 -5.18 -5.67
N PHE A 252 14.70 -5.66 -5.37
CA PHE A 252 15.04 -6.21 -4.07
C PHE A 252 14.97 -5.17 -2.94
N TYR A 253 15.33 -3.93 -3.20
CA TYR A 253 15.32 -2.85 -2.21
C TYR A 253 13.92 -2.35 -1.89
N LEU A 254 12.92 -2.64 -2.73
CA LEU A 254 11.52 -2.26 -2.49
C LEU A 254 10.83 -3.16 -1.46
N HIS A 255 11.31 -4.36 -1.28
CA HIS A 255 10.80 -5.35 -0.34
C HIS A 255 11.59 -5.33 0.97
#